data_7463608a3736a70fa1f4f0ae5018310a
#
_entry.id   7463608a3736a70fa1f4f0ae5018310a
#
_cell.length_a   1.000
_cell.length_b   1.000
_cell.length_c   1.000
_cell.angle_alpha   90.00
_cell.angle_beta   90.00
_cell.angle_gamma   90.00
#
_symmetry.space_group_name_H-M   'P 1'
#
loop_
_entity.id
_entity.type
_entity.pdbx_description
1 polymer ?
#
loop_
_entity_poly.entity_id
_entity_poly.type
_entity_poly.pdbx_seq_one_letter_code
_entity_poly.pdbx_strand_id
1 'polypeptide(L)'
;MPTLPIINVKTDLLDALLYGLGLRLSSLAKGDNESYHNLVKDKELAIQFKRGDDVARYYRFVDGHFGQASGIARHADLTIEFKDSMTGVQLLTKGDMTDFMSAVQDGDVVILGDHKLILWFASVAKQGATLPEPYANYVEQAKPYIEQARPYLDKAGDFANRIFGTSFGQSGKK
;
A
#
# COMPACT_ATOMS: atom_id res chain seq x y z
N MET A 1 -17.21 9.60 -14.42
CA MET A 1 -16.73 9.64 -14.11
C MET A 1 -15.92 10.43 -13.46
N PRO A 2 -16.13 10.89 -12.89
CA PRO A 2 -15.48 11.80 -12.13
C PRO A 2 -14.27 11.35 -11.44
N THR A 3 -14.17 10.24 -11.18
CA THR A 3 -13.10 9.79 -10.49
C THR A 3 -11.83 10.18 -11.05
N LEU A 4 -11.83 10.47 -12.24
CA LEU A 4 -10.66 10.82 -12.85
C LEU A 4 -9.94 11.99 -12.32
N PRO A 5 -10.61 12.92 -11.83
CA PRO A 5 -9.98 14.11 -11.36
C PRO A 5 -8.88 13.78 -10.41
N ILE A 6 -9.08 12.78 -9.70
CA ILE A 6 -8.18 12.44 -8.74
C ILE A 6 -6.90 12.09 -9.31
N ILE A 7 -6.94 11.42 -10.33
CA ILE A 7 -5.80 10.96 -10.91
C ILE A 7 -4.98 11.97 -11.54
N ASN A 8 -5.60 12.87 -12.12
CA ASN A 8 -4.88 13.77 -12.87
C ASN A 8 -3.99 14.60 -12.06
N VAL A 9 -4.30 14.86 -10.93
CA VAL A 9 -3.61 15.73 -10.19
C VAL A 9 -2.36 15.28 -9.67
N LYS A 10 -1.36 15.45 -10.26
CA LYS A 10 -0.17 15.10 -9.71
C LYS A 10 -0.30 13.99 -8.79
N THR A 11 -0.92 12.93 -9.17
CA THR A 11 -1.12 11.80 -8.33
C THR A 11 0.21 11.38 -7.81
N ASP A 12 0.29 11.33 -6.54
CA ASP A 12 1.52 10.94 -5.90
C ASP A 12 1.68 9.43 -6.00
N LEU A 13 2.86 8.97 -6.31
CA LEU A 13 3.09 7.56 -6.48
C LEU A 13 2.81 6.78 -5.20
N LEU A 14 3.13 7.35 -4.07
CA LEU A 14 2.85 6.70 -2.80
C LEU A 14 1.35 6.54 -2.59
N ASP A 15 0.59 7.58 -2.87
CA ASP A 15 -0.86 7.50 -2.69
C ASP A 15 -1.46 6.50 -3.66
N ALA A 16 -0.95 6.46 -4.88
CA ALA A 16 -1.45 5.50 -5.86
C ALA A 16 -1.16 4.08 -5.41
N LEU A 17 0.01 3.85 -4.85
CA LEU A 17 0.36 2.54 -4.36
C LEU A 17 -0.53 2.14 -3.18
N LEU A 18 -0.76 3.07 -2.27
CA LEU A 18 -1.61 2.79 -1.12
C LEU A 18 -3.04 2.51 -1.57
N TYR A 19 -3.51 3.26 -2.55
CA TYR A 19 -4.86 3.03 -3.04
C TYR A 19 -4.94 1.64 -3.66
N GLY A 20 -3.95 1.26 -4.45
CA GLY A 20 -3.93 -0.05 -5.07
C GLY A 20 -3.88 -1.18 -4.05
N LEU A 21 -3.05 -1.02 -3.03
CA LEU A 21 -2.98 -2.02 -1.99
C LEU A 21 -4.33 -2.12 -1.28
N GLY A 22 -4.96 -0.97 -1.06
CA GLY A 22 -6.29 -0.94 -0.43
C GLY A 22 -7.32 -1.69 -1.26
N LEU A 23 -7.26 -1.56 -2.57
CA LEU A 23 -8.19 -2.28 -3.43
C LEU A 23 -7.99 -3.79 -3.27
N ARG A 24 -6.75 -4.21 -3.16
CA ARG A 24 -6.47 -5.62 -2.98
C ARG A 24 -6.98 -6.12 -1.65
N LEU A 25 -6.75 -5.35 -0.59
CA LEU A 25 -7.23 -5.73 0.73
C LEU A 25 -8.76 -5.77 0.76
N SER A 26 -9.39 -4.83 0.07
CA SER A 26 -10.83 -4.81 0.00
C SER A 26 -11.34 -6.07 -0.67
N SER A 27 -10.65 -6.51 -1.69
CA SER A 27 -11.03 -7.70 -2.40
C SER A 27 -10.84 -8.93 -1.54
N LEU A 28 -9.75 -8.97 -0.78
CA LEU A 28 -9.52 -10.09 0.11
C LEU A 28 -10.59 -10.14 1.20
N ALA A 29 -11.03 -8.98 1.67
CA ALA A 29 -12.04 -8.93 2.71
C ALA A 29 -13.37 -9.49 2.23
N LYS A 30 -13.64 -9.37 0.94
CA LYS A 30 -14.88 -9.87 0.39
C LYS A 30 -14.80 -11.30 -0.09
N GLY A 31 -13.60 -11.82 -0.20
CA GLY A 31 -13.39 -13.17 -0.72
C GLY A 31 -13.26 -14.21 0.35
N ASP A 32 -12.70 -15.33 -0.03
CA ASP A 32 -12.55 -16.46 0.87
C ASP A 32 -11.14 -16.72 1.36
N ASN A 33 -10.29 -15.74 1.32
CA ASN A 33 -8.91 -15.96 1.73
C ASN A 33 -8.84 -16.15 3.24
N GLU A 34 -8.65 -17.37 3.64
CA GLU A 34 -8.66 -17.73 5.03
C GLU A 34 -7.53 -17.06 5.82
N SER A 35 -6.36 -16.99 5.22
CA SER A 35 -5.23 -16.37 5.91
C SER A 35 -5.54 -14.91 6.23
N TYR A 36 -6.12 -14.23 5.27
CA TYR A 36 -6.45 -12.83 5.48
C TYR A 36 -7.52 -12.70 6.57
N HIS A 37 -8.56 -13.50 6.46
CA HIS A 37 -9.66 -13.40 7.42
C HIS A 37 -9.19 -13.71 8.85
N ASN A 38 -8.29 -14.65 8.99
CA ASN A 38 -7.79 -14.98 10.31
C ASN A 38 -6.99 -13.84 10.92
N LEU A 39 -6.36 -13.03 10.08
CA LEU A 39 -5.58 -11.91 10.59
C LEU A 39 -6.47 -10.76 11.05
N VAL A 40 -7.61 -10.56 10.39
CA VAL A 40 -8.42 -9.38 10.65
C VAL A 40 -9.70 -9.61 11.42
N LYS A 41 -10.09 -10.83 11.64
CA LYS A 41 -11.42 -11.11 12.20
C LYS A 41 -11.76 -10.45 13.52
N ASP A 42 -10.78 -10.27 14.36
CA ASP A 42 -11.06 -9.65 15.65
C ASP A 42 -10.50 -8.25 15.77
N LYS A 43 -10.20 -7.63 14.65
CA LYS A 43 -9.58 -6.32 14.69
C LYS A 43 -10.56 -5.19 14.53
N GLU A 44 -10.29 -4.11 15.24
CA GLU A 44 -11.07 -2.92 15.08
C GLU A 44 -10.07 -1.80 15.23
N LEU A 45 -9.52 -1.33 14.13
CA LEU A 45 -8.47 -0.32 14.18
C LEU A 45 -8.34 0.43 12.87
N ALA A 46 -7.58 1.49 12.91
CA ALA A 46 -7.31 2.28 11.71
C ALA A 46 -5.83 2.57 11.62
N ILE A 47 -5.29 2.50 10.43
CA ILE A 47 -3.89 2.82 10.17
C ILE A 47 -3.83 3.98 9.22
N GLN A 48 -3.12 5.03 9.61
CA GLN A 48 -2.99 6.24 8.82
C GLN A 48 -1.62 6.26 8.15
N PHE A 49 -1.61 6.56 6.87
CA PHE A 49 -0.37 6.74 6.14
C PHE A 49 -0.29 8.20 5.73
N LYS A 50 0.87 8.80 5.86
CA LYS A 50 1.05 10.21 5.54
C LYS A 50 2.41 10.51 4.93
N ARG A 51 2.47 11.58 4.19
CA ARG A 51 3.73 12.19 3.79
C ARG A 51 3.47 13.69 3.82
N GLY A 52 3.88 14.33 4.89
CA GLY A 52 3.62 15.74 5.09
C GLY A 52 2.14 16.03 4.95
N ASP A 53 1.82 17.07 4.23
CA ASP A 53 0.43 17.42 4.01
C ASP A 53 -0.05 16.99 2.63
N ASP A 54 0.84 16.41 1.85
CA ASP A 54 0.51 16.09 0.47
C ASP A 54 -0.13 14.73 0.27
N VAL A 55 0.20 13.79 1.11
CA VAL A 55 -0.35 12.46 1.00
C VAL A 55 -0.96 12.08 2.34
N ALA A 56 -2.20 11.63 2.31
CA ALA A 56 -2.85 11.14 3.51
C ALA A 56 -3.91 10.16 3.07
N ARG A 57 -3.83 8.96 3.58
CA ARG A 57 -4.79 7.92 3.29
C ARG A 57 -4.83 6.99 4.48
N TYR A 58 -6.00 6.45 4.81
CA TYR A 58 -6.06 5.53 5.93
C TYR A 58 -6.87 4.29 5.57
N TYR A 59 -6.56 3.23 6.29
CA TYR A 59 -7.24 1.96 6.16
C TYR A 59 -7.97 1.69 7.48
N ARG A 60 -9.17 1.18 7.38
CA ARG A 60 -9.94 0.80 8.56
C ARG A 60 -10.29 -0.67 8.50
N PHE A 61 -10.10 -1.34 9.62
CA PHE A 61 -10.43 -2.75 9.74
C PHE A 61 -11.42 -2.87 10.89
N VAL A 62 -12.62 -3.34 10.60
CA VAL A 62 -13.65 -3.47 11.62
C VAL A 62 -14.40 -4.75 11.39
N ASP A 63 -14.29 -5.68 12.34
CA ASP A 63 -15.02 -6.94 12.27
C ASP A 63 -14.85 -7.67 10.93
N GLY A 64 -13.66 -7.70 10.43
CA GLY A 64 -13.39 -8.39 9.18
C GLY A 64 -13.68 -7.57 7.94
N HIS A 65 -14.26 -6.39 8.10
CA HIS A 65 -14.51 -5.53 6.96
C HIS A 65 -13.34 -4.59 6.78
N PHE A 66 -13.11 -4.20 5.55
CA PHE A 66 -12.01 -3.29 5.23
C PHE A 66 -12.54 -2.08 4.48
N GLY A 67 -12.01 -0.91 4.81
CA GLY A 67 -12.35 0.30 4.07
C GLY A 67 -11.12 1.17 3.98
N GLN A 68 -11.09 2.04 2.99
CA GLN A 68 -10.02 3.01 2.88
C GLN A 68 -10.59 4.34 2.45
N ALA A 69 -9.88 5.40 2.77
CA ALA A 69 -10.29 6.73 2.34
C ALA A 69 -9.07 7.65 2.33
N SER A 70 -9.16 8.70 1.52
CA SER A 70 -8.15 9.73 1.51
C SER A 70 -8.39 10.63 2.71
N GLY A 71 -7.34 11.23 3.19
CA GLY A 71 -7.46 12.20 4.26
C GLY A 71 -6.98 11.66 5.58
N ILE A 72 -7.27 12.39 6.63
CA ILE A 72 -6.82 12.07 7.97
C ILE A 72 -7.95 11.38 8.73
N ALA A 73 -7.64 10.23 9.28
CA ALA A 73 -8.64 9.49 10.04
C ALA A 73 -8.94 10.24 11.31
N ARG A 74 -10.20 10.14 11.76
CA ARG A 74 -10.56 10.80 12.97
C ARG A 74 -9.77 10.21 14.13
N HIS A 75 -9.52 8.93 14.10
CA HIS A 75 -8.74 8.27 15.12
C HIS A 75 -7.91 7.19 14.45
N ALA A 76 -6.62 7.27 14.60
CA ALA A 76 -5.75 6.26 14.04
C ALA A 76 -5.00 5.56 15.15
N ASP A 77 -5.00 4.26 15.13
CA ASP A 77 -4.30 3.47 16.13
C ASP A 77 -2.81 3.41 15.82
N LEU A 78 -2.48 3.57 14.56
CA LEU A 78 -1.10 3.59 14.12
C LEU A 78 -0.99 4.61 12.99
N THR A 79 0.03 5.45 13.04
CA THR A 79 0.29 6.38 11.96
C THR A 79 1.71 6.14 11.46
N ILE A 80 1.85 6.01 10.17
CA ILE A 80 3.16 5.82 9.55
C ILE A 80 3.37 7.00 8.61
N GLU A 81 4.36 7.81 8.92
CA GLU A 81 4.64 8.99 8.11
C GLU A 81 5.99 8.84 7.43
N PHE A 82 6.02 8.99 6.12
CA PHE A 82 7.24 8.86 5.35
C PHE A 82 7.81 10.24 5.05
N LYS A 83 9.12 10.36 5.01
CA LYS A 83 9.71 11.65 4.75
C LYS A 83 9.46 12.07 3.30
N ASP A 84 9.40 11.12 2.39
CA ASP A 84 9.04 11.44 1.02
C ASP A 84 8.36 10.23 0.39
N SER A 85 7.74 10.46 -0.76
CA SER A 85 6.94 9.43 -1.38
C SER A 85 7.75 8.25 -1.87
N MET A 86 8.93 8.51 -2.39
CA MET A 86 9.73 7.42 -2.91
C MET A 86 10.19 6.48 -1.79
N THR A 87 10.51 7.04 -0.64
CA THR A 87 10.86 6.23 0.51
C THR A 87 9.70 5.30 0.87
N GLY A 88 8.49 5.87 0.88
CA GLY A 88 7.32 5.07 1.20
C GLY A 88 7.10 3.97 0.19
N VAL A 89 7.23 4.31 -1.09
CA VAL A 89 7.01 3.34 -2.14
C VAL A 89 8.02 2.19 -2.01
N GLN A 90 9.27 2.54 -1.81
CA GLN A 90 10.30 1.51 -1.72
C GLN A 90 10.10 0.60 -0.52
N LEU A 91 9.78 1.17 0.62
CA LEU A 91 9.62 0.36 1.81
C LEU A 91 8.39 -0.52 1.75
N LEU A 92 7.29 0.02 1.25
CA LEU A 92 6.07 -0.76 1.18
C LEU A 92 6.17 -1.89 0.16
N THR A 93 6.90 -1.66 -0.90
CA THR A 93 6.99 -2.67 -1.92
C THR A 93 8.02 -3.71 -1.62
N LYS A 94 9.11 -3.33 -0.96
CA LYS A 94 10.08 -4.33 -0.60
C LYS A 94 9.51 -5.24 0.47
N GLY A 95 8.72 -4.68 1.35
CA GLY A 95 8.16 -5.47 2.41
C GLY A 95 9.20 -6.06 3.35
N ASP A 96 10.36 -5.44 3.42
CA ASP A 96 11.43 -5.94 4.26
C ASP A 96 11.41 -5.20 5.59
N MET A 97 11.12 -5.92 6.64
CA MET A 97 10.98 -5.30 7.95
C MET A 97 12.29 -4.71 8.44
N THR A 98 13.41 -5.30 8.07
CA THR A 98 14.70 -4.79 8.49
C THR A 98 14.93 -3.42 7.87
N ASP A 99 14.63 -3.28 6.59
CA ASP A 99 14.79 -1.99 5.93
C ASP A 99 13.84 -0.97 6.51
N PHE A 100 12.63 -1.40 6.85
CA PHE A 100 11.65 -0.51 7.42
C PHE A 100 12.14 0.02 8.77
N MET A 101 12.65 -0.88 9.61
CA MET A 101 13.12 -0.46 10.92
C MET A 101 14.35 0.42 10.82
N SER A 102 15.20 0.18 9.83
CA SER A 102 16.33 1.05 9.60
C SER A 102 15.87 2.45 9.25
N ALA A 103 14.86 2.53 8.41
CA ALA A 103 14.32 3.84 8.01
C ALA A 103 13.74 4.56 9.22
N VAL A 104 13.13 3.83 10.13
CA VAL A 104 12.60 4.43 11.34
C VAL A 104 13.75 4.98 12.18
N GLN A 105 14.82 4.23 12.31
CA GLN A 105 15.97 4.68 13.09
C GLN A 105 16.62 5.89 12.46
N ASP A 106 16.62 5.95 11.14
CA ASP A 106 17.23 7.07 10.44
C ASP A 106 16.33 8.31 10.39
N GLY A 107 15.12 8.19 10.85
CA GLY A 107 14.19 9.31 10.80
C GLY A 107 13.48 9.47 9.49
N ASP A 108 13.66 8.53 8.57
CA ASP A 108 12.99 8.57 7.29
C ASP A 108 11.53 8.16 7.40
N VAL A 109 11.20 7.47 8.47
CA VAL A 109 9.84 7.05 8.75
C VAL A 109 9.57 7.36 10.21
N VAL A 110 8.42 7.98 10.47
CA VAL A 110 8.03 8.30 11.84
C VAL A 110 6.81 7.47 12.17
N ILE A 111 6.84 6.79 13.30
CA ILE A 111 5.74 5.95 13.73
C ILE A 111 5.09 6.58 14.94
N LEU A 112 3.78 6.69 14.90
CA LEU A 112 3.03 7.20 16.04
C LEU A 112 1.96 6.17 16.36
N GLY A 113 1.72 5.96 17.62
CA GLY A 113 0.67 5.04 18.03
C GLY A 113 1.21 3.67 18.39
N ASP A 114 0.40 2.66 18.16
CA ASP A 114 0.72 1.30 18.60
C ASP A 114 1.69 0.61 17.67
N HIS A 115 2.95 0.59 18.04
CA HIS A 115 4.00 -0.01 17.21
C HIS A 115 3.78 -1.51 16.98
N LYS A 116 3.04 -2.16 17.82
CA LYS A 116 2.83 -3.59 17.64
C LYS A 116 2.04 -3.85 16.37
N LEU A 117 1.28 -2.88 15.95
CA LEU A 117 0.48 -3.04 14.74
C LEU A 117 1.31 -3.08 13.48
N ILE A 118 2.57 -2.67 13.56
CA ILE A 118 3.42 -2.69 12.38
C ILE A 118 3.61 -4.11 11.88
N LEU A 119 3.94 -5.04 12.77
CA LEU A 119 4.16 -6.41 12.36
C LEU A 119 2.85 -7.05 11.91
N TRP A 120 1.77 -6.72 12.58
CA TRP A 120 0.47 -7.23 12.19
C TRP A 120 0.13 -6.74 10.78
N PHE A 121 0.31 -5.45 10.54
CA PHE A 121 -0.03 -4.91 9.25
C PHE A 121 0.88 -5.48 8.16
N ALA A 122 2.13 -5.74 8.48
CA ALA A 122 3.04 -6.34 7.51
C ALA A 122 2.49 -7.69 7.06
N SER A 123 1.92 -8.45 7.99
CA SER A 123 1.34 -9.73 7.65
C SER A 123 0.10 -9.58 6.78
N VAL A 124 -0.71 -8.56 7.07
CA VAL A 124 -1.89 -8.30 6.27
C VAL A 124 -1.49 -7.86 4.86
N ALA A 125 -0.52 -6.97 4.78
CA ALA A 125 -0.09 -6.45 3.49
C ALA A 125 0.50 -7.56 2.62
N LYS A 126 1.14 -8.51 3.26
CA LYS A 126 1.70 -9.62 2.54
C LYS A 126 0.63 -10.42 1.83
N GLN A 127 -0.55 -10.54 2.42
CA GLN A 127 -1.64 -11.23 1.76
C GLN A 127 -2.05 -10.45 0.51
N GLY A 128 -2.00 -9.14 0.58
CA GLY A 128 -2.36 -8.33 -0.56
C GLY A 128 -1.31 -8.33 -1.64
N ALA A 129 -0.10 -8.73 -1.32
CA ALA A 129 0.96 -8.73 -2.31
C ALA A 129 0.85 -9.91 -3.27
N THR A 130 0.09 -10.93 -2.87
CA THR A 130 -0.11 -12.08 -3.73
C THR A 130 -1.24 -11.74 -4.69
N LEU A 131 -0.98 -11.78 -5.98
CA LEU A 131 -1.94 -11.34 -6.94
C LEU A 131 -2.64 -12.49 -7.62
N PRO A 132 -3.89 -12.75 -7.28
CA PRO A 132 -4.61 -13.83 -7.94
C PRO A 132 -4.86 -13.44 -9.38
N GLU A 133 -5.09 -14.43 -10.18
CA GLU A 133 -5.38 -14.25 -11.57
C GLU A 133 -6.40 -13.16 -11.88
N PRO A 134 -7.53 -13.14 -11.24
CA PRO A 134 -8.54 -12.15 -11.61
C PRO A 134 -8.09 -10.70 -11.46
N TYR A 135 -7.06 -10.46 -10.71
CA TYR A 135 -6.64 -9.11 -10.49
C TYR A 135 -5.63 -8.62 -11.51
N ALA A 136 -5.27 -9.46 -12.45
CA ALA A 136 -4.38 -9.04 -13.50
C ALA A 136 -4.99 -7.86 -14.24
N ASN A 137 -6.33 -7.80 -14.30
CA ASN A 137 -6.97 -6.71 -14.97
C ASN A 137 -6.70 -5.38 -14.31
N TYR A 138 -6.63 -5.37 -13.00
CA TYR A 138 -6.37 -4.12 -12.30
C TYR A 138 -4.97 -3.64 -12.61
N VAL A 139 -4.04 -4.59 -12.76
CA VAL A 139 -2.68 -4.24 -13.07
C VAL A 139 -2.66 -3.61 -14.46
N GLU A 140 -3.40 -4.20 -15.38
CA GLU A 140 -3.45 -3.67 -16.72
C GLU A 140 -4.01 -2.26 -16.73
N GLN A 141 -5.04 -2.04 -15.96
CA GLN A 141 -5.65 -0.73 -15.90
C GLN A 141 -4.71 0.30 -15.29
N ALA A 142 -3.83 -0.13 -14.44
CA ALA A 142 -2.90 0.77 -13.80
C ALA A 142 -1.67 1.06 -14.63
N LYS A 143 -1.42 0.27 -15.66
CA LYS A 143 -0.26 0.46 -16.49
C LYS A 143 -0.03 1.88 -16.99
N PRO A 144 -1.03 2.54 -17.52
CA PRO A 144 -0.80 3.89 -18.02
C PRO A 144 -0.24 4.82 -16.95
N TYR A 145 -0.73 4.65 -15.73
CA TYR A 145 -0.28 5.50 -14.66
C TYR A 145 1.14 5.16 -14.25
N ILE A 146 1.48 3.90 -14.30
CA ILE A 146 2.82 3.47 -13.98
C ILE A 146 3.78 4.00 -15.03
N GLU A 147 3.35 3.99 -16.29
CA GLU A 147 4.19 4.49 -17.35
C GLU A 147 4.47 5.98 -17.16
N GLN A 148 3.46 6.71 -16.77
CA GLN A 148 3.64 8.13 -16.55
C GLN A 148 4.59 8.40 -15.39
N ALA A 149 4.66 7.50 -14.47
CA ALA A 149 5.53 7.67 -13.33
C ALA A 149 6.86 7.00 -13.52
N ARG A 150 7.11 6.52 -14.71
CA ARG A 150 8.32 5.80 -14.99
C ARG A 150 9.61 6.47 -14.50
N PRO A 151 9.78 7.74 -14.66
CA PRO A 151 11.01 8.36 -14.18
C PRO A 151 11.21 8.15 -12.70
N TYR A 152 10.11 8.05 -11.97
CA TYR A 152 10.21 7.86 -10.55
C TYR A 152 10.37 6.40 -10.20
N LEU A 153 10.07 5.54 -11.14
CA LEU A 153 10.14 4.13 -10.90
C LEU A 153 11.44 3.49 -11.32
N ASP A 154 12.31 4.24 -11.94
CA ASP A 154 13.57 3.68 -12.35
C ASP A 154 14.24 2.94 -11.23
N LYS A 155 14.28 3.52 -10.07
CA LYS A 155 14.92 2.89 -8.98
C LYS A 155 14.06 1.87 -8.33
N ALA A 156 12.78 1.98 -8.51
CA ALA A 156 11.86 1.08 -7.90
C ALA A 156 11.30 0.09 -8.90
N GLY A 157 11.95 -0.06 -10.01
CA GLY A 157 11.46 -0.96 -11.02
C GLY A 157 11.27 -2.37 -10.52
N ASP A 158 12.22 -2.86 -9.77
CA ASP A 158 12.10 -4.19 -9.25
C ASP A 158 10.93 -4.31 -8.35
N PHE A 159 10.67 -3.30 -7.62
CA PHE A 159 9.60 -3.24 -6.71
C PHE A 159 8.30 -3.36 -7.43
N ALA A 160 8.12 -2.60 -8.47
CA ALA A 160 6.90 -2.66 -9.22
C ALA A 160 6.68 -4.08 -9.74
N ASN A 161 7.72 -4.71 -10.20
CA ASN A 161 7.62 -6.06 -10.69
C ASN A 161 7.21 -7.01 -9.59
N ARG A 162 7.70 -6.82 -8.41
CA ARG A 162 7.32 -7.67 -7.31
C ARG A 162 5.90 -7.47 -6.91
N ILE A 163 5.48 -6.24 -6.83
CA ILE A 163 4.15 -5.94 -6.41
C ILE A 163 3.12 -6.34 -7.39
N PHE A 164 3.33 -5.97 -8.64
CA PHE A 164 2.33 -6.22 -9.64
C PHE A 164 2.45 -7.58 -10.28
N GLY A 165 3.27 -8.38 -9.69
CA GLY A 165 3.24 -9.73 -10.08
C GLY A 165 4.27 -10.14 -11.05
N THR A 166 4.38 -11.41 -11.16
CA THR A 166 5.35 -11.98 -11.97
C THR A 166 5.15 -11.68 -13.41
N SER A 167 3.94 -11.36 -13.80
CA SER A 167 3.72 -11.10 -15.19
C SER A 167 4.56 -9.91 -15.62
N PHE A 168 4.66 -8.92 -14.76
CA PHE A 168 5.46 -7.81 -15.07
C PHE A 168 6.90 -8.22 -14.99
N GLY A 169 7.24 -8.93 -13.98
CA GLY A 169 8.57 -9.33 -13.73
C GLY A 169 9.14 -10.15 -14.81
N GLN A 170 8.34 -11.02 -15.34
CA GLN A 170 8.79 -11.84 -16.34
C GLN A 170 9.16 -11.12 -17.54
N SER A 171 8.35 -10.27 -17.98
CA SER A 171 8.65 -9.56 -19.18
C SER A 171 9.81 -8.65 -18.96
N GLY A 172 9.97 -8.16 -17.80
CA GLY A 172 11.03 -7.24 -17.59
C GLY A 172 12.37 -7.89 -17.51
N LYS A 173 12.38 -9.11 -17.28
CA LYS A 173 13.54 -9.75 -17.05
C LYS A 173 14.42 -9.82 -18.15
N LYS A 174 14.18 -9.95 -19.09
CA LYS A 174 14.99 -10.18 -20.05
C LYS A 174 15.44 -9.21 -20.59
#